data_5b18d763ce6bf4037efe2e5efc84994e
#
_entry.id   5b18d763ce6bf4037efe2e5efc84994e
#
_cell.length_a   1.000
_cell.length_b   1.000
_cell.length_c   1.000
_cell.angle_alpha   90.00
_cell.angle_beta   90.00
_cell.angle_gamma   90.00
#
_symmetry.space_group_name_H-M   'P 1'
#
loop_
_entity.id
_entity.type
_entity.pdbx_description
1 polymer ?
#
loop_
_entity_poly.entity_id
_entity_poly.type
_entity_poly.pdbx_seq_one_letter_code
_entity_poly.pdbx_strand_id
1 'polypeptide(L)'
;MNFVCIIPSRYASTRLPGKPLCDIAGKPMVQRVYEQAAKASKLTAVVVAVDNPKVYDTVVTFGGHAVMTREDHANGTDRLAEAVGHFPDADVIVNVQGDEPLIAPDVIDDLCRAFEAEPDLTMATVAAPLQEDEYDDPSAVKVVL
;
A
#
# COMPACT_ATOMS: atom_id res chain seq x y z
N MET A 1 12.21 0.11 15.80
CA MET A 1 12.14 -0.30 14.39
C MET A 1 11.62 0.83 13.52
N ASN A 2 12.14 0.96 12.33
CA ASN A 2 11.72 1.96 11.35
C ASN A 2 10.79 1.31 10.32
N PHE A 3 9.48 1.59 10.43
CA PHE A 3 8.44 1.06 9.56
C PHE A 3 8.09 2.07 8.48
N VAL A 4 8.31 1.73 7.23
CA VAL A 4 7.95 2.57 6.09
C VAL A 4 6.79 1.93 5.32
N CYS A 5 5.68 2.64 5.20
CA CYS A 5 4.56 2.21 4.37
C CYS A 5 4.78 2.65 2.94
N ILE A 6 4.67 1.73 1.99
CA ILE A 6 4.70 2.02 0.56
C ILE A 6 3.38 1.60 -0.06
N ILE A 7 2.75 2.53 -0.78
CA ILE A 7 1.49 2.34 -1.50
C ILE A 7 1.81 2.29 -2.99
N PRO A 8 1.85 1.10 -3.62
CA PRO A 8 2.04 1.02 -5.07
C PRO A 8 0.80 1.55 -5.80
N SER A 9 1.01 2.46 -6.74
CA SER A 9 -0.08 3.16 -7.41
C SER A 9 0.24 3.39 -8.89
N ARG A 10 -0.18 2.45 -9.75
CA ARG A 10 -0.01 2.57 -11.20
C ARG A 10 -1.19 3.35 -11.81
N TYR A 11 -0.89 4.16 -12.82
CA TYR A 11 -1.91 4.90 -13.58
C TYR A 11 -2.69 4.00 -14.54
N ALA A 12 -1.98 3.16 -15.31
CA ALA A 12 -2.60 2.25 -16.26
C ALA A 12 -3.24 1.06 -15.56
N SER A 13 -4.53 0.87 -15.79
CA SER A 13 -5.30 -0.29 -15.35
C SER A 13 -6.17 -0.76 -16.50
N THR A 14 -6.29 -2.08 -16.68
CA THR A 14 -7.16 -2.66 -17.71
C THR A 14 -8.65 -2.44 -17.42
N ARG A 15 -9.02 -2.32 -16.14
CA ARG A 15 -10.42 -2.14 -15.70
C ARG A 15 -10.81 -0.66 -15.61
N LEU A 16 -9.97 0.16 -15.04
CA LEU A 16 -10.22 1.58 -14.81
C LEU A 16 -8.91 2.38 -14.94
N PRO A 17 -8.60 2.90 -16.15
CA PRO A 17 -7.44 3.76 -16.34
C PRO A 17 -7.54 5.00 -15.44
N GLY A 18 -6.42 5.36 -14.80
CA GLY A 18 -6.39 6.49 -13.88
C GLY A 18 -7.08 6.25 -12.54
N LYS A 19 -7.28 4.98 -12.15
CA LYS A 19 -7.91 4.59 -10.88
C LYS A 19 -7.39 5.35 -9.66
N PRO A 20 -6.09 5.61 -9.48
CA PRO A 20 -5.60 6.39 -8.35
C PRO A 20 -6.16 7.81 -8.26
N LEU A 21 -6.57 8.38 -9.39
CA LEU A 21 -7.11 9.74 -9.49
C LEU A 21 -8.64 9.79 -9.49
N CYS A 22 -9.32 8.65 -9.41
CA CYS A 22 -10.78 8.59 -9.30
C CYS A 22 -11.25 9.32 -8.04
N ASP A 23 -12.25 10.18 -8.20
CA ASP A 23 -12.86 10.91 -7.09
C ASP A 23 -13.65 9.95 -6.18
N ILE A 24 -13.35 10.00 -4.89
CA ILE A 24 -14.10 9.31 -3.84
C ILE A 24 -14.53 10.35 -2.82
N ALA A 25 -15.78 10.79 -2.93
CA ALA A 25 -16.37 11.78 -2.03
C ALA A 25 -15.49 13.04 -1.88
N GLY A 26 -15.05 13.60 -3.01
CA GLY A 26 -14.34 14.88 -3.09
C GLY A 26 -12.81 14.79 -2.99
N LYS A 27 -12.24 13.57 -2.88
CA LYS A 27 -10.78 13.37 -2.88
C LYS A 27 -10.40 12.21 -3.81
N PRO A 28 -9.25 12.26 -4.50
CA PRO A 28 -8.78 11.14 -5.30
C PRO A 28 -8.52 9.91 -4.43
N MET A 29 -8.69 8.72 -5.00
CA MET A 29 -8.49 7.46 -4.28
C MET A 29 -7.12 7.38 -3.61
N VAL A 30 -6.05 7.77 -4.30
CA VAL A 30 -4.69 7.75 -3.76
C VAL A 30 -4.57 8.59 -2.48
N GLN A 31 -5.26 9.72 -2.42
CA GLN A 31 -5.28 10.57 -1.22
C GLN A 31 -6.01 9.89 -0.06
N ARG A 32 -7.14 9.23 -0.34
CA ARG A 32 -7.89 8.47 0.69
C ARG A 32 -7.05 7.37 1.31
N VAL A 33 -6.37 6.58 0.48
CA VAL A 33 -5.48 5.51 0.95
C VAL A 33 -4.32 6.08 1.76
N TYR A 34 -3.66 7.11 1.23
CA TYR A 34 -2.55 7.78 1.90
C TYR A 34 -2.93 8.32 3.28
N GLU A 35 -4.03 9.06 3.37
CA GLU A 35 -4.50 9.66 4.61
C GLU A 35 -4.90 8.59 5.65
N GLN A 36 -5.49 7.47 5.22
CA GLN A 36 -5.80 6.36 6.12
C GLN A 36 -4.53 5.70 6.66
N ALA A 37 -3.59 5.35 5.79
CA ALA A 37 -2.32 4.77 6.20
C ALA A 37 -1.54 5.69 7.15
N ALA A 38 -1.56 7.00 6.88
CA ALA A 38 -0.87 8.01 7.70
C ALA A 38 -1.42 8.16 9.12
N LYS A 39 -2.61 7.62 9.42
CA LYS A 39 -3.17 7.57 10.78
C LYS A 39 -2.56 6.47 11.63
N ALA A 40 -1.89 5.49 11.03
CA ALA A 40 -1.22 4.42 11.77
C ALA A 40 -0.06 5.00 12.60
N SER A 41 -0.06 4.70 13.90
CA SER A 41 0.85 5.32 14.87
C SER A 41 2.28 4.78 14.83
N LYS A 42 2.45 3.56 14.33
CA LYS A 42 3.74 2.86 14.25
C LYS A 42 4.57 3.23 13.02
N LEU A 43 3.97 3.79 12.00
CA LEU A 43 4.66 4.15 10.78
C LEU A 43 5.56 5.37 10.95
N THR A 44 6.79 5.28 10.49
CA THR A 44 7.73 6.39 10.42
C THR A 44 7.48 7.26 9.19
N ALA A 45 7.07 6.65 8.09
CA ALA A 45 6.75 7.35 6.84
C ALA A 45 5.70 6.59 6.03
N VAL A 46 4.95 7.34 5.23
CA VAL A 46 4.05 6.83 4.19
C VAL A 46 4.47 7.40 2.86
N VAL A 47 4.58 6.56 1.85
CA VAL A 47 5.08 6.92 0.52
C VAL A 47 4.21 6.28 -0.55
N VAL A 48 3.94 7.00 -1.63
CA VAL A 48 3.27 6.45 -2.80
C VAL A 48 4.29 6.18 -3.90
N ALA A 49 4.39 4.93 -4.34
CA ALA A 49 5.23 4.54 -5.46
C ALA A 49 4.42 4.64 -6.76
N VAL A 50 4.72 5.62 -7.58
CA VAL A 50 3.94 5.99 -8.75
C VAL A 50 4.72 5.78 -10.05
N ASP A 51 4.01 5.65 -11.17
CA ASP A 51 4.60 5.48 -12.51
C ASP A 51 4.17 6.58 -13.49
N ASN A 52 3.41 7.57 -13.04
CA ASN A 52 2.86 8.60 -13.90
C ASN A 52 2.96 9.98 -13.22
N PRO A 53 3.39 11.01 -13.97
CA PRO A 53 3.53 12.37 -13.44
C PRO A 53 2.24 12.96 -12.87
N LYS A 54 1.06 12.60 -13.42
CA LYS A 54 -0.22 13.10 -12.92
C LYS A 54 -0.52 12.59 -11.50
N VAL A 55 -0.21 11.32 -11.23
CA VAL A 55 -0.37 10.75 -9.89
C VAL A 55 0.67 11.35 -8.94
N TYR A 56 1.92 11.49 -9.39
CA TYR A 56 2.98 12.14 -8.63
C TYR A 56 2.57 13.55 -8.20
N ASP A 57 2.15 14.39 -9.15
CA ASP A 57 1.75 15.76 -8.88
C ASP A 57 0.56 15.84 -7.92
N THR A 58 -0.40 14.93 -8.06
CA THR A 58 -1.54 14.84 -7.16
C THR A 58 -1.11 14.54 -5.73
N VAL A 59 -0.21 13.58 -5.54
CA VAL A 59 0.31 13.22 -4.20
C VAL A 59 1.04 14.40 -3.58
N VAL A 60 1.90 15.07 -4.32
CA VAL A 60 2.62 16.26 -3.83
C VAL A 60 1.66 17.40 -3.51
N THR A 61 0.62 17.60 -4.32
CA THR A 61 -0.37 18.67 -4.13
C THR A 61 -1.13 18.54 -2.82
N PHE A 62 -1.49 17.32 -2.39
CA PHE A 62 -2.13 17.15 -1.08
C PHE A 62 -1.16 17.01 0.10
N GLY A 63 0.14 17.20 -0.13
CA GLY A 63 1.18 17.17 0.89
C GLY A 63 1.73 15.79 1.19
N GLY A 64 1.47 14.80 0.33
CA GLY A 64 2.00 13.45 0.46
C GLY A 64 3.42 13.32 -0.08
N HIS A 65 4.03 12.18 0.21
CA HIS A 65 5.34 11.80 -0.31
C HIS A 65 5.19 10.80 -1.45
N ALA A 66 5.74 11.11 -2.61
CA ALA A 66 5.73 10.23 -3.78
C ALA A 66 7.15 9.93 -4.26
N VAL A 67 7.36 8.72 -4.76
CA VAL A 67 8.56 8.32 -5.49
C VAL A 67 8.16 7.81 -6.86
N MET A 68 8.90 8.24 -7.90
CA MET A 68 8.69 7.77 -9.26
C MET A 68 9.35 6.41 -9.43
N THR A 69 8.62 5.48 -10.05
CA THR A 69 9.08 4.14 -10.40
C THR A 69 8.84 3.88 -11.89
N ARG A 70 9.46 2.83 -12.43
CA ARG A 70 9.29 2.45 -13.83
C ARG A 70 7.85 2.04 -14.14
N GLU A 71 7.42 2.28 -15.37
CA GLU A 71 6.07 1.93 -15.84
C GLU A 71 5.91 0.42 -16.10
N ASP A 72 7.00 -0.27 -16.41
CA ASP A 72 7.02 -1.65 -16.92
C ASP A 72 6.99 -2.74 -15.85
N HIS A 73 6.75 -2.37 -14.58
CA HIS A 73 6.57 -3.37 -13.53
C HIS A 73 5.33 -4.25 -13.77
N ALA A 74 5.50 -5.56 -13.67
CA ALA A 74 4.44 -6.53 -13.90
C ALA A 74 3.34 -6.48 -12.81
N ASN A 75 3.71 -6.08 -11.58
CA ASN A 75 2.82 -6.06 -10.42
C ASN A 75 3.26 -5.01 -9.38
N GLY A 76 2.44 -4.86 -8.34
CA GLY A 76 2.72 -3.91 -7.25
C GLY A 76 3.93 -4.28 -6.41
N THR A 77 4.23 -5.57 -6.25
CA THR A 77 5.38 -6.04 -5.47
C THR A 77 6.71 -5.67 -6.14
N ASP A 78 6.81 -5.80 -7.45
CA ASP A 78 8.01 -5.40 -8.20
C ASP A 78 8.24 -3.88 -8.11
N ARG A 79 7.15 -3.10 -8.18
CA ARG A 79 7.19 -1.64 -7.98
C ARG A 79 7.66 -1.28 -6.58
N LEU A 80 7.16 -1.99 -5.59
CA LEU A 80 7.54 -1.83 -4.19
C LEU A 80 9.04 -2.10 -4.00
N ALA A 81 9.56 -3.17 -4.61
CA ALA A 81 10.97 -3.53 -4.55
C ALA A 81 11.89 -2.41 -5.10
N GLU A 82 11.49 -1.74 -6.18
CA GLU A 82 12.22 -0.57 -6.67
C GLU A 82 12.15 0.60 -5.68
N ALA A 83 10.95 0.89 -5.17
CA ALA A 83 10.74 2.01 -4.26
C ALA A 83 11.51 1.87 -2.94
N VAL A 84 11.70 0.65 -2.44
CA VAL A 84 12.48 0.35 -1.21
C VAL A 84 13.88 0.90 -1.29
N GLY A 85 14.49 0.96 -2.48
CA GLY A 85 15.82 1.53 -2.67
C GLY A 85 15.98 2.99 -2.23
N HIS A 86 14.87 3.73 -2.10
CA HIS A 86 14.86 5.09 -1.57
C HIS A 86 14.86 5.16 -0.03
N PHE A 87 14.69 4.03 0.65
CA PHE A 87 14.55 3.96 2.11
C PHE A 87 15.52 2.94 2.74
N PRO A 88 16.85 3.19 2.62
CA PRO A 88 17.86 2.23 3.08
C PRO A 88 17.85 2.02 4.60
N ASP A 89 17.26 2.94 5.36
CA ASP A 89 17.17 2.88 6.82
C ASP A 89 15.86 2.24 7.31
N ALA A 90 15.00 1.76 6.40
CA ALA A 90 13.77 1.07 6.79
C ALA A 90 14.09 -0.36 7.25
N ASP A 91 13.66 -0.71 8.44
CA ASP A 91 13.77 -2.09 8.96
C ASP A 91 12.68 -2.99 8.37
N VAL A 92 11.47 -2.46 8.21
CA VAL A 92 10.30 -3.18 7.72
C VAL A 92 9.54 -2.32 6.71
N ILE A 93 9.16 -2.92 5.61
CA ILE A 93 8.29 -2.30 4.61
C ILE A 93 6.87 -2.84 4.75
N VAL A 94 5.93 -1.92 4.95
CA VAL A 94 4.50 -2.22 5.00
C VAL A 94 3.89 -1.91 3.64
N ASN A 95 3.35 -2.93 2.98
CA ASN A 95 2.67 -2.78 1.70
C ASN A 95 1.17 -2.55 1.92
N VAL A 96 0.67 -1.38 1.58
CA VAL A 96 -0.76 -1.06 1.55
C VAL A 96 -1.20 -0.91 0.09
N GLN A 97 -2.22 -1.66 -0.31
CA GLN A 97 -2.71 -1.61 -1.68
C GLN A 97 -3.34 -0.26 -2.01
N GLY A 98 -3.09 0.23 -3.22
CA GLY A 98 -3.57 1.53 -3.69
C GLY A 98 -5.10 1.64 -3.89
N ASP A 99 -5.82 0.55 -3.70
CA ASP A 99 -7.28 0.47 -3.82
C ASP A 99 -8.00 0.13 -2.50
N GLU A 100 -7.35 0.43 -1.38
CA GLU A 100 -7.91 0.25 -0.03
C GLU A 100 -8.14 1.59 0.71
N PRO A 101 -9.09 2.41 0.23
CA PRO A 101 -9.33 3.73 0.81
C PRO A 101 -9.91 3.69 2.24
N LEU A 102 -10.35 2.52 2.69
CA LEU A 102 -10.90 2.28 4.03
C LEU A 102 -10.01 1.40 4.89
N ILE A 103 -8.74 1.23 4.54
CA ILE A 103 -7.80 0.45 5.35
C ILE A 103 -7.82 0.96 6.80
N ALA A 104 -7.98 0.04 7.75
CA ALA A 104 -7.98 0.40 9.17
C ALA A 104 -6.54 0.66 9.64
N PRO A 105 -6.24 1.84 10.20
CA PRO A 105 -4.90 2.14 10.73
C PRO A 105 -4.42 1.14 11.77
N ASP A 106 -5.33 0.65 12.62
CA ASP A 106 -5.02 -0.33 13.66
C ASP A 106 -4.49 -1.66 13.10
N VAL A 107 -4.96 -2.08 11.92
CA VAL A 107 -4.47 -3.28 11.23
C VAL A 107 -3.00 -3.10 10.82
N ILE A 108 -2.63 -1.90 10.38
CA ILE A 108 -1.24 -1.56 10.06
C ILE A 108 -0.38 -1.61 11.32
N ASP A 109 -0.87 -1.01 12.40
CA ASP A 109 -0.17 -1.00 13.69
C ASP A 109 -0.02 -2.42 14.26
N ASP A 110 -1.00 -3.30 14.09
CA ASP A 110 -0.93 -4.70 14.53
C ASP A 110 0.14 -5.49 13.76
N LEU A 111 0.27 -5.27 12.45
CA LEU A 111 1.37 -5.83 11.68
C LEU A 111 2.73 -5.36 12.19
N CYS A 112 2.89 -4.07 12.47
CA CYS A 112 4.11 -3.53 13.03
C CYS A 112 4.45 -4.14 14.39
N ARG A 113 3.46 -4.31 15.26
CA ARG A 113 3.63 -4.95 16.58
C ARG A 113 4.09 -6.40 16.47
N ALA A 114 3.64 -7.15 15.46
CA ALA A 114 4.09 -8.52 15.23
C ALA A 114 5.61 -8.58 15.01
N PHE A 115 6.17 -7.68 14.20
CA PHE A 115 7.62 -7.59 13.98
C PHE A 115 8.38 -7.13 15.23
N GLU A 116 7.81 -6.25 16.03
CA GLU A 116 8.41 -5.85 17.31
C GLU A 116 8.46 -7.01 18.32
N ALA A 117 7.43 -7.86 18.30
CA ALA A 117 7.33 -9.02 19.21
C ALA A 117 8.21 -10.20 18.77
N GLU A 118 8.42 -10.37 17.48
CA GLU A 118 9.18 -11.47 16.89
C GLU A 118 10.28 -10.94 15.97
N PRO A 119 11.47 -10.61 16.49
CA PRO A 119 12.55 -9.99 15.70
C PRO A 119 13.05 -10.82 14.51
N ASP A 120 12.84 -12.14 14.54
CA ASP A 120 13.23 -13.05 13.46
C ASP A 120 12.13 -13.20 12.38
N LEU A 121 11.01 -12.51 12.54
CA LEU A 121 9.91 -12.53 11.57
C LEU A 121 10.34 -11.87 10.26
N THR A 122 10.24 -12.59 9.16
CA THR A 122 10.66 -12.10 7.85
C THR A 122 9.51 -11.59 7.00
N MET A 123 8.28 -12.07 7.23
CA MET A 123 7.09 -11.66 6.50
C MET A 123 5.85 -11.90 7.35
N ALA A 124 4.89 -10.99 7.26
CA ALA A 124 3.57 -11.13 7.86
C ALA A 124 2.50 -10.57 6.92
N THR A 125 1.29 -11.09 7.03
CA THR A 125 0.12 -10.56 6.33
C THR A 125 -1.10 -10.68 7.23
N VAL A 126 -2.15 -9.94 6.90
CA VAL A 126 -3.44 -10.07 7.56
C VAL A 126 -4.35 -10.97 6.76
N ALA A 127 -5.17 -11.74 7.45
CA ALA A 127 -6.19 -12.59 6.85
C ALA A 127 -7.50 -12.44 7.62
N ALA A 128 -8.61 -12.58 6.90
CA ALA A 128 -9.94 -12.64 7.47
C ALA A 128 -10.51 -14.06 7.29
N PRO A 129 -11.46 -14.49 8.14
CA PRO A 129 -12.16 -15.74 7.91
C PRO A 129 -12.81 -15.79 6.53
N LEU A 130 -12.59 -16.89 5.80
CA LEU A 130 -13.17 -17.11 4.48
C LEU A 130 -14.68 -17.31 4.61
N GLN A 131 -15.46 -16.61 3.79
CA GLN A 131 -16.89 -16.80 3.70
C GLN A 131 -17.20 -18.01 2.79
N GLU A 132 -18.35 -18.64 2.99
CA GLU A 132 -18.71 -19.86 2.25
C GLU A 132 -18.80 -19.63 0.74
N ASP A 133 -19.31 -18.50 0.32
CA ASP A 133 -19.42 -18.09 -1.09
C ASP A 133 -18.09 -17.68 -1.75
N GLU A 134 -17.05 -17.43 -0.95
CA GLU A 134 -15.71 -17.09 -1.43
C GLU A 134 -14.83 -18.31 -1.72
N TYR A 135 -15.25 -19.50 -1.27
CA TYR A 135 -14.42 -20.71 -1.31
C TYR A 135 -14.00 -21.08 -2.74
N ASP A 136 -14.93 -21.03 -3.67
CA ASP A 136 -14.70 -21.34 -5.09
C ASP A 136 -14.47 -20.09 -5.95
N ASP A 137 -14.47 -18.89 -5.36
CA ASP A 137 -14.23 -17.65 -6.07
C ASP A 137 -12.72 -17.47 -6.36
N PRO A 138 -12.29 -17.49 -7.65
CA PRO A 138 -10.88 -17.33 -7.99
C PRO A 138 -10.34 -15.92 -7.70
N SER A 139 -11.21 -14.93 -7.51
CA SER A 139 -10.80 -13.56 -7.14
C SER A 139 -10.53 -13.40 -5.64
N ALA A 140 -11.03 -14.29 -4.81
CA ALA A 140 -10.73 -14.32 -3.39
C ALA A 140 -9.41 -15.04 -3.14
N VAL A 141 -8.42 -14.32 -2.64
CA VAL A 141 -7.11 -14.88 -2.27
C VAL A 141 -7.25 -15.67 -0.97
N LYS A 142 -6.81 -16.93 -0.98
CA LYS A 142 -6.89 -17.82 0.18
C LYS A 142 -5.51 -18.01 0.79
N VAL A 143 -5.48 -18.10 2.12
CA VAL A 143 -4.29 -18.42 2.90
C VAL A 143 -4.51 -19.74 3.62
N VAL A 144 -3.53 -20.62 3.55
CA VAL A 144 -3.49 -21.89 4.29
C VAL A 144 -2.54 -21.71 5.47
N LEU A 145 -3.01 -22.03 6.67
CA LEU A 145 -2.25 -21.95 7.92
C LEU A 145 -1.59 -23.28 8.26
#